data_0e43ea01b7f845753d1216e1230e5ce6
#
_entry.id   0e43ea01b7f845753d1216e1230e5ce6
#
_cell.length_a   1.000
_cell.length_b   1.000
_cell.length_c   1.000
_cell.angle_alpha   90.00
_cell.angle_beta   90.00
_cell.angle_gamma   90.00
#
_symmetry.space_group_name_H-M   'P 1'
#
loop_
_entity.id
_entity.type
_entity.pdbx_description
1 polymer ?
#
loop_
_entity_poly.entity_id
_entity_poly.type
_entity_poly.pdbx_seq_one_letter_code
_entity_poly.pdbx_strand_id
1 'polypeptide(L)'
;EPVCRSSLRNLDDLEILNQYNAEIRGLYNYYRIAHNATVLNNFLYVMKYSMYKTFAGKYRTSMQKIIRKYTKGKDFVVTYQSKSGEKSVVFYNQGMRRDTHVDATNPDIIGRANENRSYTSLVQRLKGGQCEWCGATDVEIEIHHIRKLKDLSGKAEWERHMIARRRK
;
A
#
# COMPACT_ATOMS: atom_id res chain seq x y z
N GLU A 1 -0.16 -17.53 20.73
CA GLU A 1 0.52 -18.72 20.18
C GLU A 1 0.57 -18.64 18.65
N PRO A 2 1.70 -18.97 18.00
CA PRO A 2 1.79 -18.98 16.54
C PRO A 2 0.87 -20.05 15.94
N VAL A 3 0.04 -19.66 14.95
CA VAL A 3 -0.89 -20.57 14.25
C VAL A 3 -0.63 -20.60 12.76
N CYS A 4 -0.95 -21.71 12.11
CA CYS A 4 -0.97 -21.78 10.65
C CYS A 4 -2.21 -21.05 10.12
N ARG A 5 -2.03 -20.08 9.22
CA ARG A 5 -3.13 -19.36 8.56
C ARG A 5 -3.58 -20.13 7.33
N SER A 6 -4.60 -20.96 7.49
CA SER A 6 -5.11 -21.81 6.42
C SER A 6 -5.59 -21.03 5.19
N SER A 7 -6.16 -19.85 5.38
CA SER A 7 -6.61 -18.96 4.30
C SER A 7 -5.49 -18.51 3.37
N LEU A 8 -4.26 -18.40 3.87
CA LEU A 8 -3.12 -17.95 3.08
C LEU A 8 -2.42 -19.09 2.32
N ARG A 9 -2.71 -20.36 2.63
CA ARG A 9 -1.98 -21.50 2.03
C ARG A 9 -2.14 -21.62 0.51
N ASN A 10 -3.23 -21.10 -0.04
CA ASN A 10 -3.50 -21.15 -1.47
C ASN A 10 -2.90 -19.98 -2.26
N LEU A 11 -2.34 -18.98 -1.56
CA LEU A 11 -1.68 -17.83 -2.17
C LEU A 11 -0.26 -18.18 -2.60
N ASP A 12 0.32 -17.34 -3.47
CA ASP A 12 1.72 -17.45 -3.84
C ASP A 12 2.65 -17.15 -2.66
N ASP A 13 3.88 -17.66 -2.70
CA ASP A 13 4.87 -17.47 -1.62
C ASP A 13 5.17 -16.00 -1.36
N LEU A 14 5.24 -15.23 -2.45
CA LEU A 14 5.45 -13.79 -2.39
C LEU A 14 4.26 -13.08 -1.71
N GLU A 15 3.05 -13.46 -2.05
CA GLU A 15 1.82 -12.88 -1.47
C GLU A 15 1.73 -13.20 0.02
N ILE A 16 2.02 -14.45 0.41
CA ILE A 16 2.05 -14.86 1.82
C ILE A 16 3.05 -14.00 2.59
N LEU A 17 4.29 -13.86 2.08
CA LEU A 17 5.32 -13.10 2.76
C LEU A 17 4.98 -11.61 2.85
N ASN A 18 4.44 -11.04 1.78
CA ASN A 18 4.03 -9.64 1.75
C ASN A 18 2.88 -9.35 2.72
N GLN A 19 1.92 -10.27 2.86
CA GLN A 19 0.82 -10.13 3.82
C GLN A 19 1.36 -10.05 5.26
N TYR A 20 2.26 -10.95 5.65
CA TYR A 20 2.90 -10.91 6.95
C TYR A 20 3.70 -9.62 7.16
N ASN A 21 4.49 -9.21 6.17
CA ASN A 21 5.27 -7.98 6.23
C ASN A 21 4.40 -6.72 6.34
N ALA A 22 3.28 -6.68 5.63
CA ALA A 22 2.35 -5.55 5.68
C ALA A 22 1.72 -5.40 7.07
N GLU A 23 1.26 -6.51 7.66
CA GLU A 23 0.67 -6.50 9.00
C GLU A 23 1.70 -6.08 10.07
N ILE A 24 2.93 -6.61 9.97
CA ILE A 24 4.02 -6.27 10.91
C ILE A 24 4.37 -4.79 10.80
N ARG A 25 4.55 -4.27 9.58
CA ARG A 25 4.87 -2.85 9.35
C ARG A 25 3.74 -1.94 9.78
N GLY A 26 2.50 -2.31 9.50
CA GLY A 26 1.32 -1.54 9.90
C GLY A 26 1.25 -1.37 11.41
N LEU A 27 1.39 -2.47 12.16
CA LEU A 27 1.39 -2.43 13.62
C LEU A 27 2.58 -1.62 14.17
N TYR A 28 3.77 -1.85 13.63
CA TYR A 28 4.97 -1.12 14.06
C TYR A 28 4.84 0.37 13.78
N ASN A 29 4.41 0.78 12.60
CA ASN A 29 4.26 2.19 12.25
C ASN A 29 3.27 2.91 13.17
N TYR A 30 2.23 2.22 13.63
CA TYR A 30 1.26 2.80 14.56
C TYR A 30 1.84 2.99 15.97
N TYR A 31 2.61 2.02 16.46
CA TYR A 31 3.09 2.03 17.85
C TYR A 31 4.58 2.42 18.02
N ARG A 32 5.30 2.73 16.95
CA ARG A 32 6.76 2.97 17.01
C ARG A 32 7.19 4.10 17.96
N ILE A 33 6.29 5.05 18.23
CA ILE A 33 6.56 6.18 19.15
C ILE A 33 6.29 5.83 20.62
N ALA A 34 5.59 4.74 20.90
CA ALA A 34 5.23 4.35 22.26
C ALA A 34 6.47 4.02 23.09
N HIS A 35 6.45 4.37 24.37
CA HIS A 35 7.56 4.09 25.29
C HIS A 35 7.93 2.61 25.36
N ASN A 36 6.94 1.75 25.27
CA ASN A 36 7.09 0.30 25.35
C ASN A 36 7.05 -0.39 23.97
N ALA A 37 7.41 0.30 22.89
CA ALA A 37 7.39 -0.25 21.52
C ALA A 37 8.15 -1.59 21.41
N THR A 38 9.15 -1.82 22.25
CA THR A 38 9.92 -3.07 22.28
C THR A 38 9.08 -4.32 22.62
N VAL A 39 7.93 -4.17 23.27
CA VAL A 39 6.98 -5.28 23.54
C VAL A 39 6.47 -5.89 22.23
N LEU A 40 6.44 -5.12 21.15
CA LEU A 40 6.06 -5.59 19.82
C LEU A 40 7.00 -6.68 19.27
N ASN A 41 8.19 -6.87 19.83
CA ASN A 41 9.05 -7.99 19.46
C ASN A 41 8.40 -9.35 19.75
N ASN A 42 7.53 -9.43 20.77
CA ASN A 42 6.74 -10.64 21.03
C ASN A 42 5.74 -10.90 19.90
N PHE A 43 5.12 -9.84 19.37
CA PHE A 43 4.26 -9.95 18.19
C PHE A 43 5.06 -10.38 16.96
N LEU A 44 6.21 -9.76 16.70
CA LEU A 44 7.10 -10.14 15.61
C LEU A 44 7.50 -11.62 15.67
N TYR A 45 7.81 -12.11 16.87
CA TYR A 45 8.11 -13.54 17.10
C TYR A 45 6.92 -14.43 16.71
N VAL A 46 5.72 -14.09 17.20
CA VAL A 46 4.49 -14.86 16.88
C VAL A 46 4.22 -14.87 15.38
N MET A 47 4.37 -13.72 14.70
CA MET A 47 4.17 -13.60 13.26
C MET A 47 5.19 -14.42 12.48
N LYS A 48 6.45 -14.39 12.87
CA LYS A 48 7.52 -15.18 12.25
C LYS A 48 7.22 -16.67 12.28
N TYR A 49 6.87 -17.19 13.44
CA TYR A 49 6.57 -18.63 13.59
C TYR A 49 5.22 -19.01 12.96
N SER A 50 4.23 -18.11 12.96
CA SER A 50 2.98 -18.30 12.23
C SER A 50 3.24 -18.41 10.73
N MET A 51 4.10 -17.56 10.17
CA MET A 51 4.53 -17.63 8.77
C MET A 51 5.20 -18.99 8.48
N TYR A 52 6.14 -19.43 9.31
CA TYR A 52 6.79 -20.74 9.11
C TYR A 52 5.78 -21.89 9.12
N LYS A 53 4.81 -21.87 10.05
CA LYS A 53 3.73 -22.87 10.10
C LYS A 53 2.82 -22.80 8.87
N THR A 54 2.57 -21.60 8.34
CA THR A 54 1.75 -21.40 7.14
C THR A 54 2.44 -21.98 5.90
N PHE A 55 3.73 -21.69 5.70
CA PHE A 55 4.53 -22.30 4.63
C PHE A 55 4.63 -23.83 4.80
N ALA A 56 4.85 -24.30 6.01
CA ALA A 56 4.90 -25.74 6.28
C ALA A 56 3.57 -26.43 5.95
N GLY A 57 2.46 -25.81 6.29
CA GLY A 57 1.13 -26.28 5.95
C GLY A 57 0.84 -26.24 4.44
N LYS A 58 1.29 -25.20 3.72
CA LYS A 58 1.18 -25.10 2.26
C LYS A 58 1.90 -26.23 1.56
N TYR A 59 3.15 -26.50 1.95
CA TYR A 59 4.01 -27.51 1.31
C TYR A 59 3.91 -28.88 1.96
N ARG A 60 3.01 -29.07 2.93
CA ARG A 60 2.83 -30.35 3.67
C ARG A 60 4.17 -30.92 4.17
N THR A 61 5.00 -30.06 4.75
CA THR A 61 6.36 -30.40 5.19
C THR A 61 6.64 -29.87 6.60
N SER A 62 7.77 -30.21 7.17
CA SER A 62 8.16 -29.69 8.47
C SER A 62 8.63 -28.24 8.40
N MET A 63 8.38 -27.49 9.46
CA MET A 63 8.82 -26.09 9.59
C MET A 63 10.35 -25.97 9.43
N GLN A 64 11.12 -26.93 9.91
CA GLN A 64 12.58 -26.94 9.79
C GLN A 64 13.04 -26.99 8.32
N LYS A 65 12.35 -27.78 7.47
CA LYS A 65 12.66 -27.86 6.03
C LYS A 65 12.35 -26.52 5.34
N ILE A 66 11.25 -25.85 5.72
CA ILE A 66 10.91 -24.51 5.22
C ILE A 66 11.99 -23.50 5.61
N ILE A 67 12.38 -23.47 6.88
CA ILE A 67 13.43 -22.56 7.34
C ILE A 67 14.72 -22.79 6.53
N ARG A 68 15.17 -24.02 6.38
CA ARG A 68 16.38 -24.34 5.60
C ARG A 68 16.27 -23.91 4.13
N LYS A 69 15.10 -24.10 3.51
CA LYS A 69 14.87 -23.77 2.09
C LYS A 69 14.92 -22.25 1.82
N TYR A 70 14.31 -21.46 2.70
CA TYR A 70 14.11 -20.02 2.45
C TYR A 70 15.07 -19.11 3.21
N THR A 71 15.87 -19.65 4.17
CA THR A 71 16.84 -18.81 4.89
C THR A 71 18.11 -18.64 4.07
N LYS A 72 18.44 -17.37 3.79
CA LYS A 72 19.71 -16.93 3.19
C LYS A 72 20.46 -16.09 4.23
N GLY A 73 21.54 -16.62 4.79
CA GLY A 73 22.24 -16.00 5.92
C GLY A 73 21.38 -15.98 7.18
N LYS A 74 20.97 -14.81 7.63
CA LYS A 74 20.10 -14.61 8.81
C LYS A 74 18.63 -14.36 8.46
N ASP A 75 18.33 -14.11 7.19
CA ASP A 75 17.04 -13.65 6.74
C ASP A 75 16.25 -14.74 6.01
N PHE A 76 14.94 -14.72 6.21
CA PHE A 76 14.01 -15.52 5.43
C PHE A 76 13.65 -14.76 4.16
N VAL A 77 13.96 -15.33 3.00
CA VAL A 77 13.91 -14.67 1.69
C VAL A 77 13.11 -15.51 0.71
N VAL A 78 12.14 -14.88 0.06
CA VAL A 78 11.43 -15.44 -1.10
C VAL A 78 11.94 -14.75 -2.35
N THR A 79 12.42 -15.53 -3.32
CA THR A 79 12.88 -15.04 -4.63
C THR A 79 11.82 -15.31 -5.69
N TYR A 80 11.65 -14.39 -6.63
CA TYR A 80 10.68 -14.50 -7.72
C TYR A 80 11.22 -13.86 -9.01
N GLN A 81 10.75 -14.35 -10.13
CA GLN A 81 11.09 -13.79 -11.43
C GLN A 81 10.20 -12.60 -11.78
N SER A 82 10.82 -11.47 -12.12
CA SER A 82 10.16 -10.27 -12.62
C SER A 82 10.61 -9.99 -14.05
N LYS A 83 9.86 -9.15 -14.79
CA LYS A 83 10.25 -8.69 -16.14
C LYS A 83 11.63 -8.05 -16.18
N SER A 84 12.09 -7.49 -15.06
CA SER A 84 13.41 -6.86 -14.90
C SER A 84 14.49 -7.78 -14.30
N GLY A 85 14.25 -9.11 -14.23
CA GLY A 85 15.14 -10.10 -13.65
C GLY A 85 14.65 -10.71 -12.33
N GLU A 86 15.53 -11.48 -11.70
CA GLU A 86 15.24 -12.09 -10.39
C GLU A 86 15.19 -11.03 -9.30
N LYS A 87 14.13 -11.04 -8.51
CA LYS A 87 13.93 -10.18 -7.34
C LYS A 87 13.70 -11.00 -6.09
N SER A 88 13.97 -10.41 -4.94
CA SER A 88 13.76 -11.05 -3.65
C SER A 88 13.04 -10.15 -2.67
N VAL A 89 12.21 -10.75 -1.83
CA VAL A 89 11.56 -10.10 -0.69
C VAL A 89 12.00 -10.78 0.58
N VAL A 90 12.36 -9.98 1.57
CA VAL A 90 12.84 -10.43 2.87
C VAL A 90 11.72 -10.31 3.90
N PHE A 91 11.59 -11.29 4.79
CA PHE A 91 10.74 -11.14 5.98
C PHE A 91 11.27 -10.00 6.85
N TYR A 92 10.35 -9.22 7.43
CA TYR A 92 10.68 -8.07 8.26
C TYR A 92 11.75 -8.40 9.32
N ASN A 93 12.91 -7.73 9.24
CA ASN A 93 14.09 -8.00 10.06
C ASN A 93 14.63 -6.77 10.81
N GLN A 94 13.94 -5.62 10.73
CA GLN A 94 14.41 -4.35 11.31
C GLN A 94 14.22 -4.26 12.83
N GLY A 95 13.50 -5.22 13.43
CA GLY A 95 13.15 -5.19 14.86
C GLY A 95 12.08 -4.14 15.18
N MET A 96 11.66 -4.13 16.45
CA MET A 96 10.61 -3.27 16.97
C MET A 96 11.20 -2.35 18.05
N ARG A 97 11.93 -1.32 17.62
CA ARG A 97 12.52 -0.34 18.55
C ARG A 97 11.66 0.91 18.58
N ARG A 98 11.69 1.61 19.73
CA ARG A 98 11.06 2.93 19.81
C ARG A 98 11.74 3.87 18.83
N ASP A 99 10.93 4.57 18.03
CA ASP A 99 11.40 5.67 17.21
C ASP A 99 11.32 6.97 18.02
N THR A 100 12.48 7.57 18.27
CA THR A 100 12.58 8.84 19.00
C THR A 100 12.64 10.04 18.06
N HIS A 101 12.82 9.81 16.78
CA HIS A 101 12.86 10.84 15.75
C HIS A 101 11.46 11.02 15.13
N VAL A 102 10.51 11.39 15.97
CA VAL A 102 9.20 11.84 15.45
C VAL A 102 9.37 13.31 15.12
N ASP A 103 9.29 13.64 13.85
CA ASP A 103 9.11 15.03 13.47
C ASP A 103 7.89 15.56 14.23
N ALA A 104 8.15 16.51 15.14
CA ALA A 104 7.11 17.18 15.90
C ALA A 104 6.32 18.18 15.01
N THR A 105 5.96 17.74 13.83
CA THR A 105 4.87 18.35 13.08
C THR A 105 3.64 18.17 13.93
N ASN A 106 3.15 19.27 14.42
CA ASN A 106 2.08 19.43 15.39
C ASN A 106 0.99 18.36 15.17
N PRO A 107 0.85 17.33 16.03
CA PRO A 107 -0.08 16.24 15.81
C PRO A 107 -1.54 16.69 15.83
N ASP A 108 -1.79 17.91 16.34
CA ASP A 108 -3.10 18.53 16.39
C ASP A 108 -3.48 19.26 15.08
N ILE A 109 -2.54 19.38 14.14
CA ILE A 109 -2.89 19.72 12.76
C ILE A 109 -3.39 18.41 12.09
N ILE A 110 -4.54 17.95 12.50
CA ILE A 110 -5.40 17.14 11.64
C ILE A 110 -5.67 18.08 10.45
N GLY A 111 -4.97 17.81 9.34
CA GLY A 111 -5.24 18.54 8.10
C GLY A 111 -6.74 18.50 7.92
N ARG A 112 -7.39 19.67 8.01
CA ARG A 112 -8.84 19.73 7.92
C ARG A 112 -9.18 19.03 6.62
N ALA A 113 -9.96 17.98 6.68
CA ALA A 113 -10.37 17.24 5.47
C ALA A 113 -10.97 18.16 4.40
N ASN A 114 -11.34 19.40 4.81
CA ASN A 114 -11.80 20.48 3.96
C ASN A 114 -10.67 21.29 3.30
N GLU A 115 -9.45 21.32 3.84
CA GLU A 115 -8.34 22.09 3.24
C GLU A 115 -7.73 21.39 2.02
N ASN A 116 -7.84 20.07 1.94
CA ASN A 116 -7.42 19.28 0.77
C ASN A 116 -8.55 19.12 -0.28
N ARG A 117 -9.70 19.73 -0.07
CA ARG A 117 -10.73 19.84 -1.10
C ARG A 117 -10.43 21.03 -2.04
N SER A 118 -9.31 20.96 -2.73
CA SER A 118 -9.24 21.66 -4.00
C SER A 118 -10.33 21.06 -4.89
N TYR A 119 -11.44 21.78 -5.05
CA TYR A 119 -12.43 21.41 -6.04
C TYR A 119 -11.71 21.26 -7.38
N THR A 120 -11.86 20.11 -8.02
CA THR A 120 -11.35 19.96 -9.37
C THR A 120 -11.98 21.05 -10.23
N SER A 121 -11.27 21.53 -11.22
CA SER A 121 -11.81 22.49 -12.20
C SER A 121 -13.18 22.07 -12.76
N LEU A 122 -13.42 20.77 -12.80
CA LEU A 122 -14.65 20.11 -13.22
C LEU A 122 -15.82 20.38 -12.26
N VAL A 123 -15.59 20.31 -10.94
CA VAL A 123 -16.62 20.64 -9.92
C VAL A 123 -16.92 22.14 -9.91
N GLN A 124 -15.92 23.00 -10.15
CA GLN A 124 -16.12 24.44 -10.27
C GLN A 124 -16.95 24.79 -11.50
N ARG A 125 -16.71 24.14 -12.63
CA ARG A 125 -17.49 24.28 -13.86
C ARG A 125 -18.95 23.87 -13.69
N LEU A 126 -19.18 22.69 -13.03
CA LEU A 126 -20.53 22.24 -12.67
C LEU A 126 -21.27 23.23 -11.76
N LYS A 127 -20.58 23.78 -10.74
CA LYS A 127 -21.15 24.74 -9.82
C LYS A 127 -21.48 26.09 -10.50
N GLY A 128 -20.84 26.37 -11.62
CA GLY A 128 -21.15 27.55 -12.45
C GLY A 128 -22.56 27.52 -13.06
N GLY A 129 -23.20 26.33 -13.10
CA GLY A 129 -24.59 26.19 -13.49
C GLY A 129 -24.89 26.59 -14.93
N GLN A 130 -23.89 26.71 -15.80
CA GLN A 130 -24.03 27.10 -17.19
C GLN A 130 -23.48 26.04 -18.13
N CYS A 131 -24.24 25.64 -19.12
CA CYS A 131 -23.78 24.74 -20.17
C CYS A 131 -22.70 25.44 -21.02
N GLU A 132 -21.50 24.88 -21.07
CA GLU A 132 -20.38 25.45 -21.85
C GLU A 132 -20.56 25.35 -23.37
N TRP A 133 -21.51 24.52 -23.82
CA TRP A 133 -21.80 24.35 -25.25
C TRP A 133 -22.82 25.33 -25.76
N CYS A 134 -23.97 25.49 -25.08
CA CYS A 134 -25.08 26.31 -25.55
C CYS A 134 -25.39 27.51 -24.65
N GLY A 135 -24.72 27.65 -23.51
CA GLY A 135 -24.94 28.77 -22.59
C GLY A 135 -26.20 28.69 -21.73
N ALA A 136 -26.95 27.57 -21.79
CA ALA A 136 -28.19 27.43 -21.01
C ALA A 136 -27.86 27.34 -19.49
N THR A 137 -28.72 28.04 -18.67
CA THR A 137 -28.49 28.13 -17.20
C THR A 137 -29.54 27.41 -16.38
N ASP A 138 -30.70 27.08 -16.93
CA ASP A 138 -31.83 26.48 -16.20
C ASP A 138 -32.09 25.03 -16.61
N VAL A 139 -31.03 24.28 -16.91
CA VAL A 139 -31.10 22.89 -17.34
C VAL A 139 -30.18 22.02 -16.48
N GLU A 140 -30.53 20.76 -16.34
CA GLU A 140 -29.65 19.78 -15.73
C GLU A 140 -28.37 19.62 -16.57
N ILE A 141 -27.22 19.85 -15.93
CA ILE A 141 -25.92 19.88 -16.62
C ILE A 141 -25.21 18.58 -16.37
N GLU A 142 -24.91 17.88 -17.45
CA GLU A 142 -24.11 16.66 -17.44
C GLU A 142 -22.70 16.90 -18.00
N ILE A 143 -21.74 16.10 -17.51
CA ILE A 143 -20.37 16.18 -18.00
C ILE A 143 -20.11 15.04 -18.98
N HIS A 144 -19.82 15.41 -20.21
CA HIS A 144 -19.44 14.47 -21.25
C HIS A 144 -17.95 14.48 -21.53
N HIS A 145 -17.33 13.31 -21.59
CA HIS A 145 -15.97 13.14 -22.04
C HIS A 145 -15.92 13.07 -23.57
N ILE A 146 -15.54 14.17 -24.21
CA ILE A 146 -15.47 14.26 -25.68
C ILE A 146 -14.35 13.35 -26.23
N ARG A 147 -13.25 13.19 -25.52
CA ARG A 147 -12.11 12.34 -25.91
C ARG A 147 -11.67 11.42 -24.78
N LYS A 148 -11.33 10.18 -25.13
CA LYS A 148 -10.73 9.24 -24.19
C LYS A 148 -9.30 9.71 -23.86
N LEU A 149 -8.85 9.45 -22.62
CA LEU A 149 -7.49 9.82 -22.19
C LEU A 149 -6.40 9.24 -23.09
N LYS A 150 -6.61 8.04 -23.64
CA LYS A 150 -5.69 7.37 -24.56
C LYS A 150 -5.55 8.09 -25.90
N ASP A 151 -6.54 8.89 -26.28
CA ASP A 151 -6.59 9.58 -27.57
C ASP A 151 -6.01 11.00 -27.47
N LEU A 152 -5.53 11.43 -26.29
CA LEU A 152 -4.87 12.69 -26.06
C LEU A 152 -3.41 12.59 -26.47
N SER A 153 -3.01 13.43 -27.43
CA SER A 153 -1.64 13.43 -28.00
C SER A 153 -0.62 14.23 -27.17
N GLY A 154 -1.10 15.08 -26.25
CA GLY A 154 -0.26 15.97 -25.45
C GLY A 154 0.33 17.15 -26.24
N LYS A 155 -0.17 17.43 -27.45
CA LYS A 155 0.30 18.54 -28.29
C LYS A 155 -0.15 19.90 -27.72
N ALA A 156 -1.40 20.00 -27.32
CA ALA A 156 -1.95 21.20 -26.69
C ALA A 156 -1.64 21.22 -25.18
N GLU A 157 -1.48 22.42 -24.62
CA GLU A 157 -1.19 22.61 -23.20
C GLU A 157 -2.26 22.01 -22.29
N TRP A 158 -3.53 22.20 -22.63
CA TRP A 158 -4.65 21.60 -21.88
C TRP A 158 -4.63 20.06 -21.92
N GLU A 159 -4.19 19.43 -23.03
CA GLU A 159 -4.06 17.98 -23.11
C GLU A 159 -2.97 17.48 -22.16
N ARG A 160 -1.83 18.19 -22.09
CA ARG A 160 -0.74 17.88 -21.16
C ARG A 160 -1.19 17.96 -19.70
N HIS A 161 -1.93 18.99 -19.35
CA HIS A 161 -2.52 19.12 -18.03
C HIS A 161 -3.51 17.99 -17.70
N MET A 162 -4.36 17.61 -18.64
CA MET A 162 -5.32 16.50 -18.47
C MET A 162 -4.62 15.16 -18.32
N ILE A 163 -3.60 14.89 -19.11
CA ILE A 163 -2.79 13.69 -19.02
C ILE A 163 -2.09 13.61 -17.65
N ALA A 164 -1.48 14.70 -17.20
CA ALA A 164 -0.76 14.75 -15.93
C ALA A 164 -1.68 14.54 -14.71
N ARG A 165 -2.89 15.13 -14.73
CA ARG A 165 -3.85 15.01 -13.61
C ARG A 165 -4.55 13.67 -13.51
N ARG A 166 -4.64 12.90 -14.59
CA ARG A 166 -5.39 11.63 -14.64
C ARG A 166 -4.54 10.37 -14.64
N ARG A 167 -3.22 10.52 -14.67
CA ARG A 167 -2.27 9.41 -14.56
C ARG A 167 -1.85 9.07 -13.13
N LYS A 168 -2.48 9.69 -12.13
CA LYS A 168 -2.23 9.37 -10.72
C LYS A 168 -3.09 8.20 -10.25
#